data_a396b0d2449e2d549499529bd8fe7051
#
_entry.id   a396b0d2449e2d549499529bd8fe7051
#
_cell.length_a   1.000
_cell.length_b   1.000
_cell.length_c   1.000
_cell.angle_alpha   90.00
_cell.angle_beta   90.00
_cell.angle_gamma   90.00
#
_symmetry.space_group_name_H-M   'P 1'
#
loop_
_entity.id
_entity.type
_entity.pdbx_description
1 polymer ?
#
loop_
_entity_poly.entity_id
_entity_poly.type
_entity_poly.pdbx_seq_one_letter_code
_entity_poly.pdbx_strand_id
1 'polypeptide(L)'
;MIKRNFILILLTVTVGIAIFNSSSSIEETNNISDINNGIEMSSLKKLDSLNIKNIQTDYIVLNLWASWCIPCQNEVDDLIKVSQEKDITVIGILVDDSLSNGIEFISKYKVTYDNILEEQGSDIVLSQFSWSGIPTTLLLDKNIIIIHTINGESTSNEIIDLTK
;
A
#
# COMPACT_ATOMS: atom_id res chain seq x y z
N MET A 1 -10.41 -59.44 -23.56
CA MET A 1 -10.07 -58.72 -22.31
C MET A 1 -8.94 -57.73 -22.46
N ILE A 2 -7.88 -58.01 -23.20
CA ILE A 2 -6.69 -57.15 -23.35
C ILE A 2 -7.00 -55.79 -24.01
N LYS A 3 -7.84 -55.76 -25.07
CA LYS A 3 -8.19 -54.49 -25.78
C LYS A 3 -8.96 -53.51 -24.90
N ARG A 4 -9.81 -53.95 -23.98
CA ARG A 4 -10.58 -53.10 -23.07
C ARG A 4 -9.67 -52.44 -22.01
N ASN A 5 -8.69 -53.17 -21.51
CA ASN A 5 -7.74 -52.64 -20.55
C ASN A 5 -6.76 -51.63 -21.16
N PHE A 6 -6.43 -51.83 -22.45
CA PHE A 6 -5.54 -50.89 -23.16
C PHE A 6 -6.21 -49.54 -23.41
N ILE A 7 -7.55 -49.54 -23.73
CA ILE A 7 -8.31 -48.30 -23.88
C ILE A 7 -8.43 -47.54 -22.56
N LEU A 8 -8.65 -48.24 -21.43
CA LEU A 8 -8.71 -47.61 -20.11
C LEU A 8 -7.36 -46.97 -19.70
N ILE A 9 -6.24 -47.62 -19.97
CA ILE A 9 -4.92 -47.11 -19.69
C ILE A 9 -4.64 -45.86 -20.57
N LEU A 10 -5.03 -45.89 -21.85
CA LEU A 10 -4.86 -44.72 -22.75
C LEU A 10 -5.69 -43.54 -22.29
N LEU A 11 -6.92 -43.74 -21.84
CA LEU A 11 -7.81 -42.71 -21.30
C LEU A 11 -7.25 -42.10 -19.99
N THR A 12 -6.71 -42.92 -19.09
CA THR A 12 -6.10 -42.39 -17.84
C THR A 12 -4.85 -41.60 -18.08
N VAL A 13 -4.03 -42.00 -19.08
CA VAL A 13 -2.80 -41.26 -19.45
C VAL A 13 -3.16 -39.91 -20.09
N THR A 14 -4.17 -39.86 -20.98
CA THR A 14 -4.59 -38.59 -21.62
C THR A 14 -5.20 -37.61 -20.63
N VAL A 15 -6.00 -38.10 -19.67
CA VAL A 15 -6.57 -37.28 -18.60
C VAL A 15 -5.45 -36.79 -17.65
N GLY A 16 -4.47 -37.63 -17.30
CA GLY A 16 -3.33 -37.27 -16.51
C GLY A 16 -2.47 -36.17 -17.15
N ILE A 17 -2.23 -36.26 -18.48
CA ILE A 17 -1.49 -35.24 -19.22
C ILE A 17 -2.29 -33.91 -19.30
N ALA A 18 -3.62 -33.98 -19.48
CA ALA A 18 -4.47 -32.79 -19.52
C ALA A 18 -4.47 -32.05 -18.15
N ILE A 19 -4.53 -32.80 -17.06
CA ILE A 19 -4.45 -32.22 -15.70
C ILE A 19 -3.06 -31.62 -15.45
N PHE A 20 -1.99 -32.30 -15.86
CA PHE A 20 -0.63 -31.81 -15.69
C PHE A 20 -0.34 -30.53 -16.51
N ASN A 21 -0.87 -30.43 -17.73
CA ASN A 21 -0.75 -29.24 -18.56
C ASN A 21 -1.67 -28.09 -18.10
N SER A 22 -2.75 -28.36 -17.34
CA SER A 22 -3.60 -27.31 -16.73
C SER A 22 -3.01 -26.75 -15.44
N SER A 23 -2.01 -27.41 -14.85
CA SER A 23 -1.39 -26.96 -13.59
C SER A 23 -0.22 -25.99 -13.76
N SER A 24 0.12 -25.59 -14.99
CA SER A 24 1.25 -24.73 -15.29
C SER A 24 0.85 -23.31 -15.69
N SER A 25 -0.02 -22.65 -14.94
CA SER A 25 -0.21 -21.20 -15.03
C SER A 25 -0.99 -20.66 -13.83
N ILE A 26 -0.47 -20.88 -12.62
CA ILE A 26 -0.78 -20.05 -11.47
C ILE A 26 0.59 -19.67 -10.85
N GLU A 27 1.32 -18.82 -11.53
CA GLU A 27 2.34 -17.94 -10.97
C GLU A 27 1.93 -16.51 -11.31
N GLU A 28 0.91 -16.04 -10.63
CA GLU A 28 0.81 -14.64 -10.27
C GLU A 28 0.71 -14.60 -8.75
N THR A 29 1.85 -14.60 -8.07
CA THR A 29 1.97 -13.85 -6.84
C THR A 29 1.80 -12.38 -7.23
N ASN A 30 0.56 -11.96 -7.45
CA ASN A 30 0.21 -10.56 -7.47
C ASN A 30 0.54 -10.05 -6.07
N ASN A 31 1.75 -9.54 -5.89
CA ASN A 31 2.10 -8.79 -4.71
C ASN A 31 1.03 -7.71 -4.57
N ILE A 32 0.45 -7.56 -3.36
CA ILE A 32 -0.50 -6.49 -3.05
C ILE A 32 0.07 -5.12 -3.47
N SER A 33 1.41 -4.98 -3.50
CA SER A 33 2.10 -3.82 -4.04
C SER A 33 1.74 -3.46 -5.48
N ASP A 34 1.44 -4.43 -6.34
CA ASP A 34 1.17 -4.17 -7.76
C ASP A 34 -0.33 -3.94 -8.02
N ILE A 35 -1.21 -4.43 -7.15
CA ILE A 35 -2.68 -4.28 -7.29
C ILE A 35 -3.10 -2.82 -7.25
N ASN A 36 -2.40 -1.99 -6.49
CA ASN A 36 -2.75 -0.59 -6.29
C ASN A 36 -2.18 0.34 -7.39
N ASN A 37 -1.23 -0.11 -8.19
CA ASN A 37 -0.60 0.73 -9.20
C ASN A 37 -1.61 1.22 -10.25
N GLY A 38 -1.60 2.53 -10.51
CA GLY A 38 -2.52 3.17 -11.45
C GLY A 38 -3.86 3.63 -10.86
N ILE A 39 -4.13 3.39 -9.56
CA ILE A 39 -5.33 3.90 -8.90
C ILE A 39 -5.19 5.40 -8.64
N GLU A 40 -6.15 6.21 -9.12
CA GLU A 40 -6.23 7.63 -8.80
C GLU A 40 -6.91 7.85 -7.45
N MET A 41 -6.20 8.50 -6.52
CA MET A 41 -6.66 8.78 -5.15
C MET A 41 -7.51 10.07 -5.09
N SER A 42 -8.59 10.12 -5.86
CA SER A 42 -9.44 11.32 -6.03
C SER A 42 -10.12 11.78 -4.74
N SER A 43 -10.26 10.91 -3.73
CA SER A 43 -10.82 11.28 -2.42
C SER A 43 -9.94 12.25 -1.65
N LEU A 44 -8.63 12.20 -1.83
CA LEU A 44 -7.71 13.14 -1.19
C LEU A 44 -8.08 14.60 -1.50
N LYS A 45 -8.58 14.86 -2.72
CA LYS A 45 -9.05 16.20 -3.16
C LYS A 45 -10.30 16.69 -2.42
N LYS A 46 -11.02 15.80 -1.73
CA LYS A 46 -12.28 16.08 -1.03
C LYS A 46 -12.09 16.37 0.46
N LEU A 47 -10.87 16.15 0.98
CA LEU A 47 -10.57 16.38 2.39
C LEU A 47 -10.23 17.87 2.58
N ASP A 48 -11.13 18.60 3.24
CA ASP A 48 -10.92 20.03 3.54
C ASP A 48 -9.74 20.27 4.48
N SER A 49 -9.40 19.28 5.31
CA SER A 49 -8.27 19.31 6.24
C SER A 49 -6.90 19.26 5.55
N LEU A 50 -6.86 18.76 4.31
CA LEU A 50 -5.64 18.68 3.52
C LEU A 50 -5.72 19.67 2.36
N ASN A 51 -4.80 20.62 2.33
CA ASN A 51 -4.72 21.59 1.24
C ASN A 51 -4.06 20.98 -0.02
N ILE A 52 -4.49 19.79 -0.42
CA ILE A 52 -3.92 19.02 -1.55
C ILE A 52 -3.97 19.80 -2.86
N LYS A 53 -4.96 20.70 -3.03
CA LYS A 53 -5.03 21.57 -4.20
C LYS A 53 -3.82 22.50 -4.36
N ASN A 54 -3.08 22.72 -3.27
CA ASN A 54 -1.88 23.54 -3.25
C ASN A 54 -0.58 22.72 -3.09
N ILE A 55 -0.65 21.38 -3.09
CA ILE A 55 0.54 20.54 -3.14
C ILE A 55 1.20 20.74 -4.51
N GLN A 56 2.41 21.27 -4.49
CA GLN A 56 3.21 21.55 -5.69
C GLN A 56 4.40 20.59 -5.81
N THR A 57 4.40 19.52 -5.03
CA THR A 57 5.44 18.48 -5.08
C THR A 57 5.16 17.49 -6.20
N ASP A 58 6.20 16.87 -6.73
CA ASP A 58 6.08 15.87 -7.79
C ASP A 58 5.56 14.53 -7.26
N TYR A 59 5.74 14.27 -5.95
CA TYR A 59 5.34 13.02 -5.30
C TYR A 59 4.59 13.27 -4.00
N ILE A 60 3.68 12.35 -3.67
CA ILE A 60 2.97 12.30 -2.40
C ILE A 60 3.20 10.92 -1.79
N VAL A 61 3.59 10.87 -0.54
CA VAL A 61 3.72 9.66 0.27
C VAL A 61 2.55 9.61 1.24
N LEU A 62 1.70 8.58 1.12
CA LEU A 62 0.66 8.28 2.10
C LEU A 62 1.13 7.13 2.96
N ASN A 63 1.20 7.33 4.27
CA ASN A 63 1.62 6.31 5.23
C ASN A 63 0.46 5.95 6.18
N LEU A 64 0.08 4.68 6.19
CA LEU A 64 -0.92 4.13 7.10
C LEU A 64 -0.25 3.71 8.40
N TRP A 65 -0.76 4.22 9.53
CA TRP A 65 -0.13 3.99 10.83
C TRP A 65 -1.13 3.95 11.98
N ALA A 66 -0.70 3.43 13.14
CA ALA A 66 -1.40 3.54 14.41
C ALA A 66 -0.40 3.74 15.56
N SER A 67 -0.85 4.30 16.68
CA SER A 67 0.03 4.56 17.84
C SER A 67 0.56 3.30 18.50
N TRP A 68 -0.18 2.21 18.44
CA TRP A 68 0.17 0.89 18.99
C TRP A 68 1.06 0.04 18.08
N CYS A 69 1.28 0.46 16.83
CA CYS A 69 2.05 -0.27 15.82
C CYS A 69 3.55 -0.03 16.02
N ILE A 70 4.29 -1.05 16.48
CA ILE A 70 5.73 -0.93 16.74
C ILE A 70 6.55 -0.63 15.46
N PRO A 71 6.34 -1.32 14.32
CA PRO A 71 7.04 -0.96 13.07
C PRO A 71 6.75 0.48 12.61
N CYS A 72 5.51 0.97 12.84
CA CYS A 72 5.16 2.35 12.52
C CYS A 72 5.97 3.36 13.38
N GLN A 73 6.23 3.02 14.66
CA GLN A 73 7.07 3.84 15.53
C GLN A 73 8.52 3.89 15.06
N ASN A 74 9.03 2.79 14.50
CA ASN A 74 10.41 2.70 14.02
C ASN A 74 10.67 3.59 12.81
N GLU A 75 9.70 3.69 11.87
CA GLU A 75 9.88 4.41 10.60
C GLU A 75 9.61 5.93 10.69
N VAL A 76 9.12 6.45 11.83
CA VAL A 76 8.76 7.87 11.97
C VAL A 76 9.90 8.82 11.61
N ASP A 77 11.13 8.54 12.10
CA ASP A 77 12.29 9.38 11.82
C ASP A 77 12.66 9.39 10.33
N ASP A 78 12.43 8.28 9.63
CA ASP A 78 12.65 8.18 8.20
C ASP A 78 11.58 8.95 7.41
N LEU A 79 10.32 8.85 7.80
CA LEU A 79 9.22 9.64 7.21
C LEU A 79 9.41 11.15 7.44
N ILE A 80 9.92 11.56 8.61
CA ILE A 80 10.29 12.97 8.88
C ILE A 80 11.39 13.41 7.91
N LYS A 81 12.42 12.59 7.64
CA LYS A 81 13.46 12.91 6.64
C LYS A 81 12.86 13.04 5.24
N VAL A 82 12.00 12.09 4.84
CA VAL A 82 11.31 12.15 3.54
C VAL A 82 10.47 13.42 3.40
N SER A 83 9.81 13.86 4.48
CA SER A 83 8.99 15.08 4.47
C SER A 83 9.80 16.38 4.30
N GLN A 84 11.13 16.32 4.44
CA GLN A 84 12.04 17.45 4.22
C GLN A 84 12.53 17.51 2.76
N GLU A 85 12.26 16.49 1.96
CA GLU A 85 12.59 16.51 0.54
C GLU A 85 11.69 17.49 -0.23
N LYS A 86 12.32 18.31 -1.07
CA LYS A 86 11.63 19.42 -1.76
C LYS A 86 10.47 18.99 -2.63
N ASP A 87 10.59 17.82 -3.26
CA ASP A 87 9.67 17.35 -4.28
C ASP A 87 8.70 16.26 -3.75
N ILE A 88 8.66 16.04 -2.42
CA ILE A 88 7.83 15.04 -1.75
C ILE A 88 6.97 15.67 -0.66
N THR A 89 5.67 15.36 -0.67
CA THR A 89 4.76 15.64 0.45
C THR A 89 4.43 14.35 1.16
N VAL A 90 4.60 14.30 2.49
CA VAL A 90 4.21 13.14 3.32
C VAL A 90 2.89 13.44 4.01
N ILE A 91 1.97 12.46 4.02
CA ILE A 91 0.69 12.51 4.71
C ILE A 91 0.49 11.19 5.46
N GLY A 92 0.34 11.25 6.78
CA GLY A 92 -0.04 10.11 7.60
C GLY A 92 -1.54 9.88 7.60
N ILE A 93 -1.96 8.62 7.73
CA ILE A 93 -3.36 8.23 7.87
C ILE A 93 -3.48 7.35 9.11
N LEU A 94 -4.19 7.82 10.13
CA LEU A 94 -4.46 7.05 11.34
C LEU A 94 -5.46 5.95 11.04
N VAL A 95 -5.14 4.70 11.41
CA VAL A 95 -5.94 3.51 11.12
C VAL A 95 -6.21 2.75 12.42
N ASP A 96 -7.46 2.37 12.64
CA ASP A 96 -7.89 1.54 13.79
C ASP A 96 -7.37 2.05 15.16
N ASP A 97 -7.39 3.38 15.35
CA ASP A 97 -6.92 4.01 16.58
C ASP A 97 -7.73 5.27 16.91
N SER A 98 -7.69 5.70 18.15
CA SER A 98 -8.41 6.89 18.59
C SER A 98 -7.68 8.17 18.21
N LEU A 99 -8.44 9.23 17.95
CA LEU A 99 -7.92 10.58 17.73
C LEU A 99 -6.96 11.03 18.85
N SER A 100 -7.30 10.72 20.12
CA SER A 100 -6.46 11.08 21.26
C SER A 100 -5.10 10.39 21.25
N ASN A 101 -5.08 9.09 20.93
CA ASN A 101 -3.83 8.33 20.80
C ASN A 101 -2.98 8.84 19.64
N GLY A 102 -3.63 9.17 18.51
CA GLY A 102 -2.96 9.75 17.36
C GLY A 102 -2.29 11.09 17.67
N ILE A 103 -2.99 11.99 18.38
CA ILE A 103 -2.44 13.28 18.81
C ILE A 103 -1.26 13.08 19.77
N GLU A 104 -1.37 12.16 20.73
CA GLU A 104 -0.29 11.84 21.68
C GLU A 104 0.94 11.31 20.92
N PHE A 105 0.74 10.40 19.97
CA PHE A 105 1.79 9.86 19.13
C PHE A 105 2.54 10.96 18.35
N ILE A 106 1.82 11.83 17.64
CA ILE A 106 2.38 12.95 16.90
C ILE A 106 3.22 13.84 17.81
N SER A 107 2.71 14.16 19.01
CA SER A 107 3.44 14.97 19.99
C SER A 107 4.70 14.27 20.51
N LYS A 108 4.58 12.98 20.86
CA LYS A 108 5.67 12.16 21.41
C LYS A 108 6.84 12.01 20.43
N TYR A 109 6.53 11.70 19.18
CA TYR A 109 7.53 11.47 18.14
C TYR A 109 7.89 12.73 17.35
N LYS A 110 7.27 13.88 17.67
CA LYS A 110 7.48 15.17 17.01
C LYS A 110 7.28 15.10 15.50
N VAL A 111 6.24 14.40 15.08
CA VAL A 111 5.88 14.28 13.67
C VAL A 111 5.60 15.67 13.09
N THR A 112 6.25 15.98 11.96
CA THR A 112 6.21 17.31 11.31
C THR A 112 5.40 17.37 10.03
N TYR A 113 4.95 16.24 9.53
CA TYR A 113 4.12 16.13 8.32
C TYR A 113 2.63 16.04 8.67
N ASP A 114 1.78 16.36 7.71
CA ASP A 114 0.32 16.37 7.86
C ASP A 114 -0.23 14.97 8.13
N ASN A 115 -1.30 14.89 8.92
CA ASN A 115 -1.95 13.63 9.27
C ASN A 115 -3.48 13.74 9.20
N ILE A 116 -4.12 12.72 8.64
CA ILE A 116 -5.56 12.48 8.71
C ILE A 116 -5.81 11.64 9.96
N LEU A 117 -6.41 12.25 10.97
CA LEU A 117 -6.64 11.61 12.27
C LEU A 117 -8.11 11.25 12.50
N GLU A 118 -9.02 11.87 11.75
CA GLU A 118 -10.45 11.65 11.88
C GLU A 118 -10.88 10.39 11.13
N GLU A 119 -11.59 9.49 11.79
CA GLU A 119 -12.05 8.20 11.24
C GLU A 119 -12.77 8.37 9.89
N GLN A 120 -13.68 9.34 9.78
CA GLN A 120 -14.39 9.60 8.53
C GLN A 120 -13.43 9.97 7.38
N GLY A 121 -12.39 10.74 7.67
CA GLY A 121 -11.37 11.12 6.68
C GLY A 121 -10.53 9.92 6.26
N SER A 122 -10.11 9.10 7.22
CA SER A 122 -9.35 7.87 6.97
C SER A 122 -10.15 6.88 6.14
N ASP A 123 -11.40 6.60 6.48
CA ASP A 123 -12.28 5.67 5.75
C ASP A 123 -12.49 6.07 4.29
N ILE A 124 -12.69 7.36 4.02
CA ILE A 124 -12.82 7.87 2.66
C ILE A 124 -11.58 7.56 1.81
N VAL A 125 -10.38 7.69 2.38
CA VAL A 125 -9.11 7.40 1.70
C VAL A 125 -8.90 5.89 1.56
N LEU A 126 -9.06 5.15 2.65
CA LEU A 126 -8.80 3.70 2.70
C LEU A 126 -9.73 2.88 1.79
N SER A 127 -10.93 3.41 1.48
CA SER A 127 -11.88 2.74 0.58
C SER A 127 -11.43 2.67 -0.89
N GLN A 128 -10.38 3.39 -1.29
CA GLN A 128 -9.97 3.52 -2.68
C GLN A 128 -8.89 2.54 -3.14
N PHE A 129 -8.22 1.88 -2.22
CA PHE A 129 -7.14 0.95 -2.53
C PHE A 129 -7.16 -0.27 -1.60
N SER A 130 -6.42 -1.31 -1.98
CA SER A 130 -6.27 -2.52 -1.16
C SER A 130 -5.08 -2.39 -0.23
N TRP A 131 -5.28 -2.69 1.06
CA TRP A 131 -4.22 -2.77 2.07
C TRP A 131 -4.50 -3.95 3.01
N SER A 132 -3.46 -4.52 3.60
CA SER A 132 -3.57 -5.74 4.42
C SER A 132 -3.05 -5.59 5.83
N GLY A 133 -2.49 -4.43 6.18
CA GLY A 133 -1.91 -4.17 7.50
C GLY A 133 -1.15 -2.85 7.56
N ILE A 134 -0.58 -2.56 8.71
CA ILE A 134 0.21 -1.36 8.98
C ILE A 134 1.61 -1.74 9.47
N PRO A 135 2.64 -0.94 9.13
CA PRO A 135 2.55 0.19 8.24
C PRO A 135 2.36 -0.23 6.77
N THR A 136 1.72 0.61 6.01
CA THR A 136 1.69 0.53 4.54
C THR A 136 1.97 1.92 4.01
N THR A 137 2.91 2.03 3.08
CA THR A 137 3.30 3.29 2.46
C THR A 137 2.98 3.26 0.97
N LEU A 138 2.19 4.23 0.50
CA LEU A 138 1.86 4.43 -0.90
C LEU A 138 2.64 5.62 -1.44
N LEU A 139 3.31 5.45 -2.57
CA LEU A 139 3.90 6.54 -3.33
C LEU A 139 2.96 6.91 -4.48
N LEU A 140 2.58 8.17 -4.56
CA LEU A 140 1.74 8.73 -5.60
C LEU A 140 2.54 9.73 -6.43
N ASP A 141 2.19 9.83 -7.72
CA ASP A 141 2.68 10.91 -8.58
C ASP A 141 1.92 12.24 -8.35
N LYS A 142 2.31 13.30 -9.03
CA LYS A 142 1.64 14.62 -8.99
C LYS A 142 0.18 14.62 -9.43
N ASN A 143 -0.27 13.58 -10.14
CA ASN A 143 -1.68 13.41 -10.53
C ASN A 143 -2.46 12.64 -9.47
N ILE A 144 -1.81 12.32 -8.32
CA ILE A 144 -2.35 11.50 -7.22
C ILE A 144 -2.68 10.06 -7.65
N ILE A 145 -1.92 9.53 -8.59
CA ILE A 145 -2.00 8.13 -9.02
C ILE A 145 -0.98 7.33 -8.21
N ILE A 146 -1.41 6.21 -7.62
CA ILE A 146 -0.50 5.30 -6.91
C ILE A 146 0.45 4.67 -7.93
N ILE A 147 1.75 4.82 -7.70
CA ILE A 147 2.82 4.26 -8.52
C ILE A 147 3.61 3.17 -7.83
N HIS A 148 3.66 3.18 -6.48
CA HIS A 148 4.29 2.12 -5.68
C HIS A 148 3.54 1.91 -4.37
N THR A 149 3.61 0.68 -3.84
CA THR A 149 3.12 0.30 -2.50
C THR A 149 4.20 -0.47 -1.77
N ILE A 150 4.58 -0.01 -0.57
CA ILE A 150 5.48 -0.70 0.34
C ILE A 150 4.63 -1.24 1.50
N ASN A 151 4.70 -2.56 1.75
CA ASN A 151 4.02 -3.20 2.87
C ASN A 151 5.03 -3.51 3.96
N GLY A 152 4.80 -3.02 5.17
CA GLY A 152 5.72 -3.09 6.30
C GLY A 152 6.57 -1.84 6.46
N GLU A 153 7.48 -1.87 7.45
CA GLU A 153 8.38 -0.77 7.79
C GLU A 153 9.23 -0.33 6.58
N SER A 154 9.26 0.97 6.32
CA SER A 154 9.98 1.59 5.21
C SER A 154 11.13 2.48 5.70
N THR A 155 12.12 2.71 4.85
CA THR A 155 13.23 3.62 5.13
C THR A 155 13.20 4.83 4.21
N SER A 156 13.80 5.94 4.66
CA SER A 156 13.90 7.16 3.85
C SER A 156 14.61 6.91 2.51
N ASN A 157 15.67 6.10 2.51
CA ASN A 157 16.39 5.76 1.27
C ASN A 157 15.52 4.99 0.30
N GLU A 158 14.76 3.99 0.79
CA GLU A 158 13.86 3.19 -0.05
C GLU A 158 12.80 4.08 -0.72
N ILE A 159 12.15 4.96 0.05
CA ILE A 159 11.12 5.86 -0.49
C ILE A 159 11.71 6.84 -1.50
N ILE A 160 12.86 7.46 -1.18
CA ILE A 160 13.52 8.43 -2.06
C ILE A 160 14.03 7.78 -3.34
N ASP A 161 14.52 6.53 -3.28
CA ASP A 161 15.01 5.82 -4.48
C ASP A 161 13.89 5.52 -5.48
N LEU A 162 12.64 5.33 -5.01
CA LEU A 162 11.46 5.15 -5.85
C LEU A 162 11.01 6.42 -6.59
N THR A 163 11.55 7.60 -6.24
CA THR A 163 11.23 8.90 -6.88
C THR A 163 12.26 9.31 -7.95
N LYS A 164 13.29 8.48 -8.20
CA LYS A 164 14.34 8.75 -9.19
C LYS A 164 14.04 8.08 -10.52
#